data_0d5b17b5aa9e4ab926be78e23a4fbd26
#
_entry.id   0d5b17b5aa9e4ab926be78e23a4fbd26
#
_cell.length_a   1.000
_cell.length_b   1.000
_cell.length_c   1.000
_cell.angle_alpha   90.00
_cell.angle_beta   90.00
_cell.angle_gamma   90.00
#
_symmetry.space_group_name_H-M   'P 1'
#
loop_
_entity.id
_entity.type
_entity.pdbx_description
1 polymer ?
#
loop_
_entity_poly.entity_id
_entity_poly.type
_entity_poly.pdbx_seq_one_letter_code
_entity_poly.pdbx_strand_id
1 'polypeptide(L)'
;LDRRRKKKQIKNARKDLEQPGSDAPAWLIGFASQSGFAEQLAWQTAGQLQSAGLPVKVQPLASVSEQDLLDSNNALFVVSTFGDGEAPDSARGFERKVLGRASSLQSLNYAVLGLGDRQYQHFCGFARRLHAWLGEHGGKTLFAPVEVDSGDPYALRHWQHQLGLLTGQTPVDTWQAPSYDNWTLVSRELMNPDSIGSPVYLLGLCAPSTSSWLAGDLVEVLPRNCPWAIEHFLDGLGIDGRATVEFDGLSQPLEQALATRQLPENRAHLVGLHAQALLNALVPLAMREYSIASIAADGVLELIVRQEMHADGSLGIGSGWLTEHAPVGGSISLRVRRNSGFHLPAEPVPMILLGNGTGLAGLRSLLKARIADGQQRHWL
;
A
#
# COMPACT_ATOMS: atom_id res chain seq x y z
N LEU A 1 -14.72 18.14 19.70
CA LEU A 1 -13.51 18.72 20.35
C LEU A 1 -12.27 17.87 20.06
N ASP A 2 -12.39 16.55 20.01
CA ASP A 2 -11.27 15.63 19.81
C ASP A 2 -10.71 15.62 18.36
N ARG A 3 -11.58 15.78 17.35
CA ARG A 3 -11.17 15.89 15.92
C ARG A 3 -10.30 17.13 15.64
N ARG A 4 -10.59 18.27 16.30
CA ARG A 4 -9.77 19.49 16.17
C ARG A 4 -8.43 19.34 16.86
N ARG A 5 -8.35 18.64 17.99
CA ARG A 5 -7.10 18.34 18.69
C ARG A 5 -6.20 17.41 17.87
N LYS A 6 -6.72 16.32 17.30
CA LYS A 6 -5.96 15.40 16.43
C LYS A 6 -5.46 16.07 15.14
N LYS A 7 -6.32 16.85 14.46
CA LYS A 7 -5.86 17.65 13.29
C LYS A 7 -4.76 18.67 13.66
N LYS A 8 -4.88 19.30 14.84
CA LYS A 8 -3.87 20.24 15.32
C LYS A 8 -2.56 19.52 15.70
N GLN A 9 -2.66 18.30 16.28
CA GLN A 9 -1.47 17.48 16.57
C GLN A 9 -0.75 17.03 15.31
N ILE A 10 -1.47 16.56 14.29
CA ILE A 10 -0.87 16.15 13.01
C ILE A 10 -0.28 17.37 12.28
N LYS A 11 -0.98 18.50 12.29
CA LYS A 11 -0.47 19.74 11.70
C LYS A 11 0.73 20.31 12.46
N ASN A 12 0.75 20.15 13.78
CA ASN A 12 1.90 20.56 14.60
C ASN A 12 3.07 19.57 14.41
N ALA A 13 2.83 18.25 14.41
CA ALA A 13 3.86 17.26 14.09
C ALA A 13 4.47 17.49 12.69
N ARG A 14 3.62 17.85 11.68
CA ARG A 14 4.11 18.25 10.36
C ARG A 14 4.97 19.54 10.43
N LYS A 15 4.57 20.53 11.22
CA LYS A 15 5.35 21.77 11.42
C LYS A 15 6.64 21.53 12.17
N ASP A 16 6.63 20.69 13.19
CA ASP A 16 7.82 20.34 13.98
C ASP A 16 8.84 19.57 13.14
N LEU A 17 8.35 18.81 12.13
CA LEU A 17 9.17 18.10 11.15
C LEU A 17 9.72 19.03 10.03
N GLU A 18 9.20 20.21 9.85
CA GLU A 18 9.63 21.20 8.84
C GLU A 18 10.58 22.29 9.39
N GLN A 19 10.99 22.24 10.68
CA GLN A 19 11.84 23.27 11.25
C GLN A 19 13.33 23.03 10.94
N PRO A 20 13.99 23.88 10.19
CA PRO A 20 15.41 23.78 9.91
C PRO A 20 16.22 24.35 11.08
N GLY A 21 17.12 23.54 11.63
CA GLY A 21 18.15 23.96 12.58
C GLY A 21 19.54 24.15 11.96
N SER A 22 19.70 24.15 10.63
CA SER A 22 20.97 24.32 9.95
C SER A 22 20.85 25.18 8.69
N ASP A 23 21.90 25.95 8.36
CA ASP A 23 22.05 26.72 7.10
C ASP A 23 22.17 25.79 5.85
N ALA A 24 22.09 24.48 5.99
CA ALA A 24 22.15 23.53 4.88
C ALA A 24 20.84 23.52 4.10
N PRO A 25 20.87 23.45 2.75
CA PRO A 25 19.67 23.35 1.95
C PRO A 25 18.89 22.07 2.31
N ALA A 26 17.57 22.23 2.49
CA ALA A 26 16.69 21.13 2.87
C ALA A 26 16.63 20.06 1.77
N TRP A 27 16.62 18.77 2.15
CA TRP A 27 16.34 17.67 1.26
C TRP A 27 14.89 17.70 0.83
N LEU A 28 14.65 17.70 -0.47
CA LEU A 28 13.30 17.60 -1.02
C LEU A 28 12.86 16.14 -0.98
N ILE A 29 11.70 15.86 -0.35
CA ILE A 29 11.05 14.54 -0.43
C ILE A 29 9.72 14.72 -1.16
N GLY A 30 9.71 14.34 -2.45
CA GLY A 30 8.53 14.36 -3.28
C GLY A 30 7.80 13.03 -3.25
N PHE A 31 6.48 13.02 -3.00
CA PHE A 31 5.72 11.78 -3.04
C PHE A 31 4.51 11.85 -3.97
N ALA A 32 4.18 10.72 -4.56
CA ALA A 32 2.95 10.52 -5.31
C ALA A 32 2.30 9.20 -4.89
N SER A 33 1.09 9.30 -4.35
CA SER A 33 0.38 8.16 -3.81
C SER A 33 -1.04 8.09 -4.35
N GLN A 34 -1.48 6.89 -4.71
CA GLN A 34 -2.87 6.62 -5.04
C GLN A 34 -3.67 6.30 -3.77
N SER A 35 -3.08 5.55 -2.86
CA SER A 35 -3.74 4.98 -1.69
C SER A 35 -3.14 5.47 -0.35
N GLY A 36 -2.19 6.42 -0.37
CA GLY A 36 -1.55 6.98 0.83
C GLY A 36 -0.27 6.25 1.27
N PHE A 37 0.08 5.09 0.69
CA PHE A 37 1.25 4.33 1.12
C PHE A 37 2.57 5.04 0.80
N ALA A 38 2.70 5.63 -0.40
CA ALA A 38 3.89 6.43 -0.74
C ALA A 38 4.02 7.66 0.18
N GLU A 39 2.93 8.30 0.57
CA GLU A 39 2.95 9.39 1.57
C GLU A 39 3.49 8.91 2.91
N GLN A 40 3.00 7.76 3.40
CA GLN A 40 3.49 7.18 4.65
C GLN A 40 5.01 6.93 4.61
N LEU A 41 5.49 6.31 3.54
CA LEU A 41 6.93 6.02 3.36
C LEU A 41 7.78 7.30 3.21
N ALA A 42 7.24 8.33 2.55
CA ALA A 42 7.91 9.62 2.45
C ALA A 42 8.11 10.27 3.82
N TRP A 43 7.11 10.21 4.69
CA TRP A 43 7.24 10.71 6.06
C TRP A 43 8.19 9.87 6.93
N GLN A 44 8.22 8.56 6.75
CA GLN A 44 9.21 7.70 7.41
C GLN A 44 10.64 8.02 6.94
N THR A 45 10.82 8.21 5.63
CA THR A 45 12.09 8.65 5.04
C THR A 45 12.53 10.00 5.62
N ALA A 46 11.60 10.95 5.75
CA ALA A 46 11.85 12.24 6.39
C ALA A 46 12.33 12.09 7.83
N GLY A 47 11.65 11.27 8.62
CA GLY A 47 12.04 10.99 10.02
C GLY A 47 13.47 10.42 10.13
N GLN A 48 13.86 9.53 9.21
CA GLN A 48 15.21 8.98 9.18
C GLN A 48 16.27 10.05 8.86
N LEU A 49 16.04 10.91 7.86
CA LEU A 49 16.96 12.00 7.54
C LEU A 49 17.06 13.04 8.65
N GLN A 50 15.94 13.36 9.30
CA GLN A 50 15.92 14.30 10.43
C GLN A 50 16.65 13.75 11.66
N SER A 51 16.53 12.45 11.94
CA SER A 51 17.31 11.77 12.99
C SER A 51 18.81 11.87 12.74
N ALA A 52 19.20 12.05 11.46
CA ALA A 52 20.59 12.31 11.04
C ALA A 52 20.95 13.79 11.07
N GLY A 53 20.06 14.68 11.54
CA GLY A 53 20.28 16.12 11.59
C GLY A 53 20.12 16.85 10.25
N LEU A 54 19.55 16.20 9.22
CA LEU A 54 19.35 16.79 7.91
C LEU A 54 18.00 17.51 7.84
N PRO A 55 17.93 18.76 7.38
CA PRO A 55 16.67 19.46 7.16
C PRO A 55 15.94 18.84 5.95
N VAL A 56 14.62 18.65 6.08
CA VAL A 56 13.79 18.03 5.03
C VAL A 56 12.55 18.86 4.73
N LYS A 57 12.13 18.83 3.46
CA LYS A 57 10.87 19.40 2.98
C LYS A 57 10.08 18.28 2.29
N VAL A 58 8.99 17.83 2.92
CA VAL A 58 8.12 16.79 2.36
C VAL A 58 6.93 17.43 1.67
N GLN A 59 6.68 17.07 0.42
CA GLN A 59 5.52 17.59 -0.31
C GLN A 59 5.01 16.62 -1.37
N PRO A 60 3.69 16.64 -1.68
CA PRO A 60 3.15 15.86 -2.78
C PRO A 60 3.74 16.35 -4.12
N LEU A 61 3.98 15.46 -5.07
CA LEU A 61 4.52 15.83 -6.39
C LEU A 61 3.65 16.86 -7.12
N ALA A 62 2.34 16.85 -6.89
CA ALA A 62 1.46 17.89 -7.44
C ALA A 62 1.89 19.34 -7.08
N SER A 63 2.59 19.50 -5.96
CA SER A 63 3.09 20.78 -5.45
C SER A 63 4.56 21.03 -5.75
N VAL A 64 5.28 20.05 -6.31
CA VAL A 64 6.67 20.22 -6.73
C VAL A 64 6.72 20.94 -8.05
N SER A 65 7.35 22.10 -8.08
CA SER A 65 7.61 22.88 -9.29
C SER A 65 8.99 22.55 -9.86
N GLU A 66 9.23 22.97 -11.10
CA GLU A 66 10.54 22.93 -11.73
C GLU A 66 11.59 23.70 -10.89
N GLN A 67 11.19 24.85 -10.33
CA GLN A 67 12.06 25.66 -9.49
C GLN A 67 12.47 24.93 -8.21
N ASP A 68 11.54 24.19 -7.58
CA ASP A 68 11.88 23.36 -6.41
C ASP A 68 12.97 22.33 -6.73
N LEU A 69 12.98 21.76 -7.95
CA LEU A 69 14.04 20.83 -8.38
C LEU A 69 15.37 21.54 -8.65
N LEU A 70 15.33 22.72 -9.24
CA LEU A 70 16.53 23.54 -9.54
C LEU A 70 17.18 24.06 -8.25
N ASP A 71 16.39 24.41 -7.26
CA ASP A 71 16.86 24.93 -5.97
C ASP A 71 17.31 23.82 -5.01
N SER A 72 17.01 22.56 -5.33
CA SER A 72 17.36 21.42 -4.50
C SER A 72 18.71 20.83 -4.89
N ASN A 73 19.58 20.59 -3.89
CA ASN A 73 20.80 19.82 -4.08
C ASN A 73 20.56 18.33 -3.98
N ASN A 74 19.60 17.92 -3.14
CA ASN A 74 19.26 16.51 -2.92
C ASN A 74 17.73 16.35 -2.92
N ALA A 75 17.23 15.32 -3.64
CA ALA A 75 15.83 14.98 -3.69
C ALA A 75 15.60 13.47 -3.60
N LEU A 76 14.60 13.07 -2.83
CA LEU A 76 14.11 11.69 -2.76
C LEU A 76 12.68 11.65 -3.27
N PHE A 77 12.40 10.69 -4.14
CA PHE A 77 11.07 10.52 -4.72
C PHE A 77 10.49 9.19 -4.29
N VAL A 78 9.33 9.23 -3.65
CA VAL A 78 8.57 8.04 -3.22
C VAL A 78 7.28 8.01 -4.01
N VAL A 79 7.19 7.15 -5.02
CA VAL A 79 6.12 7.23 -6.00
C VAL A 79 5.44 5.88 -6.23
N SER A 80 4.11 5.89 -6.18
CA SER A 80 3.29 4.75 -6.60
C SER A 80 3.10 4.74 -8.11
N THR A 81 2.88 3.57 -8.65
CA THR A 81 2.40 3.36 -10.02
C THR A 81 0.93 2.97 -9.98
N PHE A 82 0.12 3.52 -10.87
CA PHE A 82 -1.29 3.22 -11.01
C PHE A 82 -1.56 2.45 -12.30
N GLY A 83 -2.55 1.55 -12.28
CA GLY A 83 -2.95 0.78 -13.45
C GLY A 83 -1.76 0.12 -14.13
N ASP A 84 -1.71 0.20 -15.46
CA ASP A 84 -0.68 -0.43 -16.28
C ASP A 84 0.54 0.49 -16.49
N GLY A 85 1.12 0.99 -15.40
CA GLY A 85 2.36 1.77 -15.41
C GLY A 85 2.17 3.28 -15.34
N GLU A 86 0.96 3.80 -15.14
CA GLU A 86 0.64 5.22 -15.16
C GLU A 86 1.04 5.95 -13.87
N ALA A 87 1.14 7.28 -13.96
CA ALA A 87 1.25 8.12 -12.78
C ALA A 87 -0.06 8.11 -11.99
N PRO A 88 -0.02 8.07 -10.64
CA PRO A 88 -1.21 8.26 -9.84
C PRO A 88 -1.82 9.66 -10.09
N ASP A 89 -3.11 9.81 -9.88
CA ASP A 89 -3.82 11.08 -10.11
C ASP A 89 -3.15 12.28 -9.43
N SER A 90 -2.61 12.04 -8.24
CA SER A 90 -1.84 13.03 -7.48
C SER A 90 -0.54 13.50 -8.16
N ALA A 91 -0.05 12.79 -9.19
CA ALA A 91 1.19 13.14 -9.92
C ALA A 91 0.94 13.58 -11.37
N ARG A 92 -0.25 13.42 -11.94
CA ARG A 92 -0.54 13.80 -13.34
C ARG A 92 -0.22 15.26 -13.63
N GLY A 93 -0.46 16.15 -12.66
CA GLY A 93 -0.12 17.56 -12.79
C GLY A 93 1.38 17.81 -12.91
N PHE A 94 2.19 17.11 -12.12
CA PHE A 94 3.64 17.14 -12.15
C PHE A 94 4.16 16.54 -13.48
N GLU A 95 3.68 15.37 -13.87
CA GLU A 95 4.06 14.72 -15.13
C GLU A 95 3.89 15.67 -16.31
N ARG A 96 2.72 16.31 -16.42
CA ARG A 96 2.45 17.25 -17.53
C ARG A 96 3.24 18.56 -17.45
N LYS A 97 3.44 19.13 -16.26
CA LYS A 97 4.03 20.46 -16.09
C LYS A 97 5.55 20.45 -15.95
N VAL A 98 6.10 19.39 -15.37
CA VAL A 98 7.53 19.28 -15.05
C VAL A 98 8.22 18.30 -16.01
N LEU A 99 7.76 17.05 -16.10
CA LEU A 99 8.40 16.07 -16.98
C LEU A 99 8.29 16.40 -18.48
N GLY A 100 7.36 17.27 -18.86
CA GLY A 100 7.23 17.78 -20.23
C GLY A 100 8.19 18.92 -20.59
N ARG A 101 9.09 19.33 -19.68
CA ARG A 101 10.03 20.45 -19.90
C ARG A 101 11.47 19.98 -19.95
N ALA A 102 12.30 20.72 -20.67
CA ALA A 102 13.74 20.48 -20.74
C ALA A 102 14.46 21.39 -19.75
N SER A 103 14.69 20.92 -18.54
CA SER A 103 15.41 21.62 -17.48
C SER A 103 16.77 20.96 -17.25
N SER A 104 17.81 21.74 -16.93
CA SER A 104 19.11 21.17 -16.57
C SER A 104 19.18 20.95 -15.06
N LEU A 105 19.27 19.69 -14.62
CA LEU A 105 19.29 19.26 -13.22
C LEU A 105 20.70 18.83 -12.76
N GLN A 106 21.76 19.39 -13.32
CA GLN A 106 23.16 18.97 -13.06
C GLN A 106 23.59 19.09 -11.60
N SER A 107 22.96 19.95 -10.82
CA SER A 107 23.20 20.12 -9.37
C SER A 107 22.41 19.15 -8.50
N LEU A 108 21.38 18.49 -9.06
CA LEU A 108 20.47 17.65 -8.31
C LEU A 108 21.04 16.24 -8.15
N ASN A 109 21.21 15.81 -6.90
CA ASN A 109 21.39 14.41 -6.56
C ASN A 109 20.04 13.81 -6.17
N TYR A 110 19.70 12.61 -6.64
CA TYR A 110 18.39 12.07 -6.37
C TYR A 110 18.39 10.55 -6.16
N ALA A 111 17.34 10.05 -5.50
CA ALA A 111 17.00 8.64 -5.50
C ALA A 111 15.48 8.44 -5.64
N VAL A 112 15.08 7.28 -6.14
CA VAL A 112 13.68 6.94 -6.40
C VAL A 112 13.32 5.63 -5.71
N LEU A 113 12.25 5.66 -4.92
CA LEU A 113 11.54 4.51 -4.40
C LEU A 113 10.25 4.36 -5.20
N GLY A 114 10.18 3.34 -6.04
CA GLY A 114 9.02 3.01 -6.86
C GLY A 114 8.16 1.94 -6.19
N LEU A 115 6.86 2.20 -6.07
CA LEU A 115 5.88 1.24 -5.54
C LEU A 115 5.01 0.74 -6.69
N GLY A 116 4.83 -0.56 -6.77
CA GLY A 116 4.03 -1.22 -7.80
C GLY A 116 3.57 -2.60 -7.39
N ASP A 117 2.95 -3.30 -8.33
CA ASP A 117 2.55 -4.69 -8.22
C ASP A 117 2.99 -5.42 -9.50
N ARG A 118 3.75 -6.50 -9.37
CA ARG A 118 4.27 -7.30 -10.49
C ARG A 118 3.19 -8.07 -11.26
N GLN A 119 1.97 -8.09 -10.77
CA GLN A 119 0.83 -8.63 -11.52
C GLN A 119 0.47 -7.76 -12.73
N TYR A 120 0.88 -6.48 -12.74
CA TYR A 120 0.69 -5.57 -13.86
C TYR A 120 1.92 -5.57 -14.80
N GLN A 121 1.67 -5.45 -16.09
CA GLN A 121 2.70 -5.56 -17.13
C GLN A 121 3.81 -4.51 -16.96
N HIS A 122 3.50 -3.29 -16.58
CA HIS A 122 4.46 -2.20 -16.41
C HIS A 122 4.75 -1.91 -14.93
N PHE A 123 5.24 -2.94 -14.23
CA PHE A 123 5.67 -2.83 -12.84
C PHE A 123 6.56 -1.61 -12.59
N CYS A 124 6.21 -0.77 -11.61
CA CYS A 124 6.88 0.49 -11.27
C CYS A 124 7.07 1.46 -12.45
N GLY A 125 6.19 1.41 -13.46
CA GLY A 125 6.34 2.16 -14.71
C GLY A 125 6.51 3.66 -14.52
N PHE A 126 5.74 4.30 -13.66
CA PHE A 126 5.90 5.72 -13.38
C PHE A 126 7.25 6.05 -12.72
N ALA A 127 7.68 5.25 -11.75
CA ALA A 127 8.97 5.44 -11.09
C ALA A 127 10.14 5.32 -12.08
N ARG A 128 10.08 4.37 -13.01
CA ARG A 128 11.08 4.18 -14.07
C ARG A 128 11.13 5.38 -15.01
N ARG A 129 9.97 5.90 -15.44
CA ARG A 129 9.92 7.11 -16.28
C ARG A 129 10.49 8.33 -15.57
N LEU A 130 10.12 8.52 -14.30
CA LEU A 130 10.66 9.62 -13.50
C LEU A 130 12.18 9.51 -13.35
N HIS A 131 12.69 8.32 -13.05
CA HIS A 131 14.14 8.08 -12.95
C HIS A 131 14.87 8.36 -14.26
N ALA A 132 14.35 7.87 -15.39
CA ALA A 132 14.92 8.10 -16.71
C ALA A 132 14.97 9.61 -17.03
N TRP A 133 13.84 10.32 -16.83
CA TRP A 133 13.76 11.75 -17.06
C TRP A 133 14.75 12.55 -16.22
N LEU A 134 14.86 12.26 -14.92
CA LEU A 134 15.82 12.94 -14.04
C LEU A 134 17.26 12.74 -14.53
N GLY A 135 17.63 11.54 -14.95
CA GLY A 135 18.94 11.23 -15.48
C GLY A 135 19.22 11.90 -16.82
N GLU A 136 18.27 11.89 -17.75
CA GLU A 136 18.37 12.55 -19.07
C GLU A 136 18.56 14.06 -18.95
N HIS A 137 18.05 14.67 -17.88
CA HIS A 137 18.19 16.10 -17.60
C HIS A 137 19.41 16.43 -16.71
N GLY A 138 20.31 15.48 -16.51
CA GLY A 138 21.60 15.69 -15.85
C GLY A 138 21.61 15.44 -14.34
N GLY A 139 20.51 15.03 -13.75
CA GLY A 139 20.46 14.62 -12.35
C GLY A 139 21.37 13.41 -12.06
N LYS A 140 21.98 13.37 -10.87
CA LYS A 140 22.89 12.32 -10.45
C LYS A 140 22.21 11.38 -9.45
N THR A 141 22.20 10.09 -9.71
CA THR A 141 21.64 9.12 -8.77
C THR A 141 22.52 8.99 -7.52
N LEU A 142 21.90 9.06 -6.35
CA LEU A 142 22.55 8.74 -5.06
C LEU A 142 22.82 7.23 -4.94
N PHE A 143 21.87 6.43 -5.38
CA PHE A 143 21.95 4.97 -5.50
C PHE A 143 20.91 4.47 -6.50
N ALA A 144 20.99 3.20 -6.88
CA ALA A 144 20.06 2.60 -7.84
C ALA A 144 18.60 2.71 -7.35
N PRO A 145 17.62 2.91 -8.25
CA PRO A 145 16.22 2.92 -7.90
C PRO A 145 15.82 1.65 -7.15
N VAL A 146 15.03 1.81 -6.10
CA VAL A 146 14.48 0.69 -5.34
C VAL A 146 13.03 0.49 -5.78
N GLU A 147 12.72 -0.71 -6.26
CA GLU A 147 11.38 -1.08 -6.68
C GLU A 147 10.74 -2.02 -5.67
N VAL A 148 9.56 -1.66 -5.20
CA VAL A 148 8.83 -2.39 -4.15
C VAL A 148 7.60 -3.05 -4.76
N ASP A 149 7.57 -4.36 -4.74
CA ASP A 149 6.43 -5.16 -5.15
C ASP A 149 5.44 -5.31 -3.99
N SER A 150 4.24 -4.75 -4.13
CA SER A 150 3.13 -4.95 -3.17
C SER A 150 3.54 -4.78 -1.69
N GLY A 151 4.43 -3.82 -1.43
CA GLY A 151 4.89 -3.54 -0.05
C GLY A 151 5.98 -4.47 0.45
N ASP A 152 6.74 -5.13 -0.42
CA ASP A 152 7.84 -6.05 -0.07
C ASP A 152 8.74 -5.46 1.04
N PRO A 153 8.80 -6.11 2.22
CA PRO A 153 9.57 -5.61 3.35
C PRO A 153 11.08 -5.65 3.12
N TYR A 154 11.59 -6.51 2.23
CA TYR A 154 13.01 -6.57 1.91
C TYR A 154 13.45 -5.36 1.10
N ALA A 155 12.67 -4.98 0.09
CA ALA A 155 12.92 -3.78 -0.71
C ALA A 155 12.82 -2.51 0.15
N LEU A 156 11.86 -2.44 1.07
CA LEU A 156 11.71 -1.32 1.99
C LEU A 156 12.90 -1.22 2.98
N ARG A 157 13.35 -2.34 3.55
CA ARG A 157 14.58 -2.35 4.37
C ARG A 157 15.81 -1.96 3.56
N HIS A 158 15.90 -2.40 2.29
CA HIS A 158 16.99 -1.98 1.42
C HIS A 158 17.01 -0.47 1.20
N TRP A 159 15.85 0.16 0.96
CA TRP A 159 15.73 1.61 0.88
C TRP A 159 16.27 2.31 2.13
N GLN A 160 15.85 1.88 3.30
CA GLN A 160 16.30 2.44 4.57
C GLN A 160 17.81 2.24 4.82
N HIS A 161 18.31 1.06 4.43
CA HIS A 161 19.75 0.79 4.51
C HIS A 161 20.54 1.77 3.63
N GLN A 162 20.12 2.02 2.39
CA GLN A 162 20.76 2.98 1.51
C GLN A 162 20.74 4.40 2.10
N LEU A 163 19.63 4.81 2.71
CA LEU A 163 19.54 6.09 3.41
C LEU A 163 20.50 6.14 4.62
N GLY A 164 20.62 5.06 5.37
CA GLY A 164 21.58 4.94 6.47
C GLY A 164 23.03 5.14 6.01
N LEU A 165 23.40 4.52 4.88
CA LEU A 165 24.73 4.69 4.28
C LEU A 165 24.98 6.15 3.86
N LEU A 166 23.98 6.83 3.29
CA LEU A 166 24.08 8.25 2.89
C LEU A 166 24.27 9.17 4.10
N THR A 167 23.62 8.86 5.22
CA THR A 167 23.64 9.72 6.40
C THR A 167 24.79 9.39 7.36
N GLY A 168 25.55 8.32 7.10
CA GLY A 168 26.61 7.84 8.00
C GLY A 168 26.09 7.28 9.32
N GLN A 169 24.77 7.07 9.42
CA GLN A 169 24.17 6.45 10.59
C GLN A 169 24.09 4.94 10.38
N THR A 170 24.37 4.19 11.45
CA THR A 170 24.00 2.77 11.47
C THR A 170 22.49 2.71 11.23
N PRO A 171 22.00 1.90 10.26
CA PRO A 171 20.58 1.78 10.06
C PRO A 171 19.95 1.32 11.37
N VAL A 172 19.32 2.23 12.10
CA VAL A 172 18.42 1.81 13.16
C VAL A 172 17.26 1.17 12.41
N ASP A 173 16.94 -0.05 12.74
CA ASP A 173 15.81 -0.79 12.16
C ASP A 173 14.51 -0.09 12.59
N THR A 174 14.31 1.11 12.05
CA THR A 174 13.18 1.99 12.37
C THR A 174 11.93 1.59 11.61
N TRP A 175 12.08 0.74 10.57
CA TRP A 175 10.93 0.20 9.88
C TRP A 175 10.37 -0.97 10.66
N GLN A 176 9.33 -0.72 11.39
CA GLN A 176 8.50 -1.78 11.94
C GLN A 176 7.54 -2.23 10.84
N ALA A 177 7.55 -3.54 10.55
CA ALA A 177 6.53 -4.13 9.71
C ALA A 177 5.15 -3.74 10.28
N PRO A 178 4.21 -3.35 9.42
CA PRO A 178 2.88 -3.00 9.91
C PRO A 178 2.28 -4.17 10.69
N SER A 179 1.72 -3.86 11.85
CA SER A 179 0.94 -4.84 12.61
C SER A 179 -0.44 -5.00 12.00
N TYR A 180 -0.91 -6.23 11.93
CA TYR A 180 -2.24 -6.58 11.49
C TYR A 180 -3.02 -7.16 12.66
N ASP A 181 -4.25 -6.71 12.83
CA ASP A 181 -5.17 -7.22 13.83
C ASP A 181 -6.04 -8.33 13.23
N ASN A 182 -6.47 -9.26 14.09
CA ASN A 182 -7.37 -10.32 13.69
C ASN A 182 -8.82 -9.86 13.81
N TRP A 183 -9.47 -9.58 12.68
CA TRP A 183 -10.88 -9.20 12.60
C TRP A 183 -11.74 -10.42 12.31
N THR A 184 -12.98 -10.44 12.80
CA THR A 184 -13.91 -11.55 12.55
C THR A 184 -14.76 -11.24 11.31
N LEU A 185 -14.77 -12.12 10.31
CA LEU A 185 -15.71 -12.07 9.19
C LEU A 185 -17.11 -12.45 9.69
N VAL A 186 -18.01 -11.51 9.86
CA VAL A 186 -19.34 -11.74 10.46
C VAL A 186 -20.43 -11.95 9.42
N SER A 187 -20.24 -11.47 8.20
CA SER A 187 -21.22 -11.66 7.12
C SER A 187 -20.55 -11.67 5.74
N ARG A 188 -21.19 -12.40 4.81
CA ARG A 188 -20.83 -12.44 3.39
C ARG A 188 -22.12 -12.56 2.59
N GLU A 189 -22.43 -11.57 1.79
CA GLU A 189 -23.66 -11.47 1.01
C GLU A 189 -23.36 -11.21 -0.47
N LEU A 190 -23.95 -12.00 -1.36
CA LEU A 190 -23.85 -11.79 -2.80
C LEU A 190 -24.74 -10.59 -3.20
N MET A 191 -24.14 -9.56 -3.77
CA MET A 191 -24.85 -8.31 -4.11
C MET A 191 -25.50 -8.32 -5.51
N ASN A 192 -25.00 -9.15 -6.41
CA ASN A 192 -25.42 -9.16 -7.82
C ASN A 192 -25.86 -10.55 -8.29
N PRO A 193 -26.84 -11.21 -7.61
CA PRO A 193 -27.37 -12.48 -8.06
C PRO A 193 -27.90 -12.32 -9.50
N ASP A 194 -27.79 -13.39 -10.28
CA ASP A 194 -28.24 -13.45 -11.71
C ASP A 194 -27.56 -12.49 -12.67
N SER A 195 -26.50 -11.79 -12.24
CA SER A 195 -25.69 -10.93 -13.10
C SER A 195 -24.77 -11.78 -14.00
N ILE A 196 -24.57 -11.32 -15.25
CA ILE A 196 -23.60 -11.92 -16.18
C ILE A 196 -22.14 -11.59 -15.81
N GLY A 197 -21.92 -10.62 -14.91
CA GLY A 197 -20.58 -10.24 -14.42
C GLY A 197 -20.09 -11.15 -13.31
N SER A 198 -18.81 -11.00 -12.96
CA SER A 198 -18.24 -11.72 -11.81
C SER A 198 -19.02 -11.42 -10.53
N PRO A 199 -19.15 -12.40 -9.62
CA PRO A 199 -19.82 -12.21 -8.33
C PRO A 199 -19.21 -11.06 -7.53
N VAL A 200 -20.06 -10.25 -6.93
CA VAL A 200 -19.67 -9.14 -6.04
C VAL A 200 -20.28 -9.37 -4.67
N TYR A 201 -19.45 -9.34 -3.64
CA TYR A 201 -19.87 -9.62 -2.28
C TYR A 201 -19.75 -8.39 -1.39
N LEU A 202 -20.73 -8.20 -0.53
CA LEU A 202 -20.64 -7.33 0.64
C LEU A 202 -20.18 -8.19 1.82
N LEU A 203 -19.07 -7.79 2.41
CA LEU A 203 -18.44 -8.48 3.53
C LEU A 203 -18.54 -7.59 4.77
N GLY A 204 -18.95 -8.15 5.89
CA GLY A 204 -18.94 -7.48 7.20
C GLY A 204 -17.84 -8.03 8.08
N LEU A 205 -17.08 -7.13 8.70
CA LEU A 205 -15.92 -7.44 9.54
C LEU A 205 -16.06 -6.73 10.90
N CYS A 206 -15.92 -7.48 12.00
CA CYS A 206 -15.89 -6.93 13.35
C CYS A 206 -14.46 -6.89 13.90
N ALA A 207 -14.10 -5.76 14.48
CA ALA A 207 -12.79 -5.57 15.10
C ALA A 207 -12.67 -6.36 16.42
N PRO A 208 -11.44 -6.79 16.79
CA PRO A 208 -11.18 -7.44 18.08
C PRO A 208 -11.28 -6.47 19.26
N SER A 209 -11.18 -5.17 19.01
CA SER A 209 -11.24 -4.09 19.99
C SER A 209 -11.87 -2.84 19.37
N THR A 210 -12.01 -1.76 20.14
CA THR A 210 -12.52 -0.49 19.62
C THR A 210 -11.60 0.04 18.52
N SER A 211 -12.05 -0.09 17.28
CA SER A 211 -11.35 0.42 16.10
C SER A 211 -12.14 1.55 15.46
N SER A 212 -11.44 2.50 14.86
CA SER A 212 -12.08 3.63 14.18
C SER A 212 -11.44 3.88 12.83
N TRP A 213 -12.27 4.22 11.85
CA TRP A 213 -11.83 4.62 10.51
C TRP A 213 -12.60 5.85 10.06
N LEU A 214 -12.07 6.53 9.07
CA LEU A 214 -12.73 7.65 8.41
C LEU A 214 -13.28 7.17 7.06
N ALA A 215 -14.37 7.79 6.62
CA ALA A 215 -14.87 7.57 5.26
C ALA A 215 -13.77 7.90 4.24
N GLY A 216 -13.51 6.98 3.31
CA GLY A 216 -12.42 7.06 2.35
C GLY A 216 -11.14 6.35 2.76
N ASP A 217 -11.04 5.82 4.00
CA ASP A 217 -9.92 4.97 4.41
C ASP A 217 -9.98 3.60 3.70
N LEU A 218 -8.85 2.90 3.76
CA LEU A 218 -8.64 1.57 3.17
C LEU A 218 -8.40 0.53 4.27
N VAL A 219 -8.54 -0.72 3.91
CA VAL A 219 -7.94 -1.83 4.65
C VAL A 219 -6.88 -2.51 3.81
N GLU A 220 -5.81 -2.92 4.46
CA GLU A 220 -4.85 -3.90 3.94
C GLU A 220 -5.19 -5.25 4.55
N VAL A 221 -5.40 -6.25 3.71
CA VAL A 221 -5.74 -7.62 4.10
C VAL A 221 -4.59 -8.53 3.76
N LEU A 222 -4.19 -9.39 4.69
CA LEU A 222 -3.28 -10.50 4.43
C LEU A 222 -4.10 -11.71 3.96
N PRO A 223 -4.03 -12.09 2.68
CA PRO A 223 -4.75 -13.24 2.17
C PRO A 223 -4.10 -14.55 2.65
N ARG A 224 -4.84 -15.64 2.51
CA ARG A 224 -4.33 -16.99 2.77
C ARG A 224 -4.65 -17.91 1.60
N ASN A 225 -3.75 -18.84 1.30
CA ASN A 225 -4.04 -19.92 0.39
C ASN A 225 -5.14 -20.81 0.97
N CYS A 226 -6.01 -21.32 0.11
CA CYS A 226 -6.96 -22.33 0.53
C CYS A 226 -6.27 -23.68 0.81
N PRO A 227 -6.82 -24.52 1.71
CA PRO A 227 -6.23 -25.81 2.06
C PRO A 227 -5.99 -26.71 0.84
N TRP A 228 -6.91 -26.74 -0.11
CA TRP A 228 -6.77 -27.52 -1.33
C TRP A 228 -5.55 -27.09 -2.17
N ALA A 229 -5.30 -25.79 -2.34
CA ALA A 229 -4.14 -25.31 -3.09
C ALA A 229 -2.82 -25.71 -2.43
N ILE A 230 -2.77 -25.71 -1.09
CA ILE A 230 -1.60 -26.13 -0.33
C ILE A 230 -1.37 -27.64 -0.49
N GLU A 231 -2.40 -28.44 -0.32
CA GLU A 231 -2.36 -29.89 -0.50
C GLU A 231 -1.85 -30.25 -1.90
N HIS A 232 -2.49 -29.70 -2.94
CA HIS A 232 -2.09 -29.92 -4.32
C HIS A 232 -0.66 -29.48 -4.63
N PHE A 233 -0.20 -28.39 -4.00
CA PHE A 233 1.18 -27.92 -4.12
C PHE A 233 2.17 -28.90 -3.51
N LEU A 234 1.88 -29.40 -2.31
CA LEU A 234 2.72 -30.35 -1.56
C LEU A 234 2.75 -31.74 -2.22
N ASP A 235 1.61 -32.22 -2.70
CA ASP A 235 1.50 -33.51 -3.42
C ASP A 235 2.41 -33.50 -4.66
N GLY A 236 2.42 -32.39 -5.41
CA GLY A 236 3.29 -32.25 -6.58
C GLY A 236 4.79 -32.22 -6.27
N LEU A 237 5.17 -32.02 -4.99
CA LEU A 237 6.56 -32.06 -4.52
C LEU A 237 6.88 -33.33 -3.72
N GLY A 238 5.88 -34.13 -3.36
CA GLY A 238 6.03 -35.32 -2.51
C GLY A 238 6.44 -35.00 -1.07
N ILE A 239 5.99 -33.86 -0.53
CA ILE A 239 6.34 -33.40 0.82
C ILE A 239 5.14 -33.51 1.74
N ASP A 240 5.36 -34.07 2.95
CA ASP A 240 4.31 -34.15 3.98
C ASP A 240 4.01 -32.78 4.58
N GLY A 241 2.78 -32.30 4.42
CA GLY A 241 2.29 -31.02 4.97
C GLY A 241 2.28 -30.96 6.49
N ARG A 242 2.28 -32.12 7.17
CA ARG A 242 2.35 -32.22 8.63
C ARG A 242 3.77 -32.09 9.18
N ALA A 243 4.79 -32.09 8.30
CA ALA A 243 6.17 -31.90 8.72
C ALA A 243 6.31 -30.61 9.53
N THR A 244 6.95 -30.72 10.69
CA THR A 244 7.15 -29.57 11.58
C THR A 244 8.20 -28.64 11.02
N VAL A 245 7.89 -27.33 11.01
CA VAL A 245 8.79 -26.25 10.59
C VAL A 245 8.78 -25.11 11.60
N GLU A 246 9.87 -24.36 11.63
CA GLU A 246 9.97 -23.12 12.39
C GLU A 246 9.52 -21.95 11.51
N PHE A 247 8.51 -21.19 11.98
CA PHE A 247 7.95 -20.07 11.26
C PHE A 247 7.52 -18.97 12.24
N ASP A 248 8.04 -17.75 12.07
CA ASP A 248 7.80 -16.58 12.94
C ASP A 248 8.04 -16.88 14.44
N GLY A 249 9.07 -17.69 14.72
CA GLY A 249 9.44 -18.07 16.09
C GLY A 249 8.54 -19.14 16.72
N LEU A 250 7.67 -19.75 15.94
CA LEU A 250 6.76 -20.82 16.37
C LEU A 250 7.01 -22.11 15.58
N SER A 251 6.96 -23.24 16.26
CA SER A 251 7.01 -24.57 15.67
C SER A 251 5.59 -24.99 15.25
N GLN A 252 5.36 -25.23 13.96
CA GLN A 252 4.04 -25.54 13.41
C GLN A 252 4.11 -26.44 12.18
N PRO A 253 2.99 -27.08 11.75
CA PRO A 253 2.94 -27.84 10.51
C PRO A 253 3.25 -26.96 9.28
N LEU A 254 3.97 -27.52 8.30
CA LEU A 254 4.32 -26.85 7.05
C LEU A 254 3.09 -26.29 6.32
N GLU A 255 1.99 -27.07 6.26
CA GLU A 255 0.74 -26.65 5.64
C GLU A 255 0.17 -25.34 6.24
N GLN A 256 0.33 -25.11 7.54
CA GLN A 256 -0.10 -23.89 8.20
C GLN A 256 0.81 -22.71 7.82
N ALA A 257 2.12 -22.94 7.76
CA ALA A 257 3.08 -21.91 7.36
C ALA A 257 2.91 -21.52 5.88
N LEU A 258 2.60 -22.49 5.00
CA LEU A 258 2.35 -22.27 3.57
C LEU A 258 1.07 -21.47 3.29
N ALA A 259 0.16 -21.38 4.24
CA ALA A 259 -1.05 -20.59 4.06
C ALA A 259 -0.77 -19.12 3.73
N THR A 260 0.39 -18.60 4.11
CA THR A 260 0.80 -17.20 3.88
C THR A 260 1.97 -17.06 2.88
N ARG A 261 2.27 -18.11 2.10
CA ARG A 261 3.36 -18.14 1.12
C ARG A 261 2.85 -18.21 -0.30
N GLN A 262 3.56 -17.59 -1.23
CA GLN A 262 3.28 -17.77 -2.66
C GLN A 262 3.59 -19.21 -3.06
N LEU A 263 2.67 -19.85 -3.75
CA LEU A 263 2.81 -21.20 -4.27
C LEU A 263 3.07 -21.11 -5.79
N PRO A 264 4.34 -21.17 -6.25
CA PRO A 264 4.64 -20.99 -7.65
C PRO A 264 4.17 -22.17 -8.51
N GLU A 265 3.71 -21.91 -9.73
CA GLU A 265 3.37 -22.92 -10.70
C GLU A 265 4.60 -23.73 -11.13
N ASN A 266 5.71 -23.03 -11.44
CA ASN A 266 6.98 -23.69 -11.75
C ASN A 266 7.67 -24.13 -10.47
N ARG A 267 7.60 -25.42 -10.20
CA ARG A 267 8.13 -26.08 -8.99
C ARG A 267 9.51 -26.72 -9.18
N ALA A 268 10.10 -26.62 -10.37
CA ALA A 268 11.34 -27.36 -10.71
C ALA A 268 12.49 -27.09 -9.74
N HIS A 269 12.65 -25.86 -9.29
CA HIS A 269 13.70 -25.46 -8.35
C HIS A 269 13.42 -25.83 -6.88
N LEU A 270 12.20 -26.34 -6.59
CA LEU A 270 11.78 -26.73 -5.24
C LEU A 270 11.82 -28.25 -5.02
N VAL A 271 11.97 -29.04 -6.10
CA VAL A 271 12.01 -30.50 -6.02
C VAL A 271 13.21 -30.95 -5.20
N GLY A 272 12.97 -31.86 -4.27
CA GLY A 272 14.01 -32.42 -3.40
C GLY A 272 14.37 -31.60 -2.18
N LEU A 273 13.74 -30.44 -1.98
CA LEU A 273 13.89 -29.67 -0.74
C LEU A 273 13.17 -30.37 0.42
N HIS A 274 13.75 -30.31 1.61
CA HIS A 274 13.01 -30.67 2.83
C HIS A 274 12.09 -29.54 3.28
N ALA A 275 11.12 -29.84 4.17
CA ALA A 275 10.06 -28.92 4.58
C ALA A 275 10.51 -27.51 4.96
N GLN A 276 11.54 -27.39 5.81
CA GLN A 276 12.05 -26.08 6.23
C GLN A 276 12.72 -25.31 5.09
N ALA A 277 13.49 -26.00 4.24
CA ALA A 277 14.13 -25.39 3.08
C ALA A 277 13.10 -24.91 2.06
N LEU A 278 12.02 -25.69 1.82
CA LEU A 278 10.89 -25.29 1.00
C LEU A 278 10.26 -24.00 1.53
N LEU A 279 9.90 -23.97 2.82
CA LEU A 279 9.30 -22.77 3.44
C LEU A 279 10.17 -21.52 3.27
N ASN A 280 11.48 -21.68 3.47
CA ASN A 280 12.45 -20.56 3.37
C ASN A 280 12.67 -20.09 1.92
N ALA A 281 12.43 -20.95 0.93
CA ALA A 281 12.54 -20.61 -0.50
C ALA A 281 11.31 -19.85 -1.02
N LEU A 282 10.18 -19.89 -0.31
CA LEU A 282 8.94 -19.27 -0.74
C LEU A 282 8.78 -17.86 -0.16
N VAL A 283 8.39 -16.93 -1.02
CA VAL A 283 8.12 -15.55 -0.61
C VAL A 283 6.73 -15.41 0.04
N PRO A 284 6.52 -14.44 0.94
CA PRO A 284 5.21 -14.15 1.50
C PRO A 284 4.17 -13.80 0.44
N LEU A 285 2.89 -14.10 0.70
CA LEU A 285 1.79 -13.56 -0.09
C LEU A 285 1.76 -12.03 0.06
N ALA A 286 1.55 -11.34 -1.05
CA ALA A 286 1.35 -9.90 -1.04
C ALA A 286 0.01 -9.54 -0.39
N MET A 287 0.01 -8.47 0.41
CA MET A 287 -1.23 -7.89 0.96
C MET A 287 -2.13 -7.37 -0.14
N ARG A 288 -3.42 -7.24 0.14
CA ARG A 288 -4.41 -6.65 -0.78
C ARG A 288 -5.11 -5.47 -0.12
N GLU A 289 -5.31 -4.41 -0.90
CA GLU A 289 -5.98 -3.19 -0.47
C GLU A 289 -7.44 -3.18 -0.91
N TYR A 290 -8.32 -2.81 0.01
CA TYR A 290 -9.75 -2.63 -0.29
C TYR A 290 -10.26 -1.32 0.31
N SER A 291 -11.11 -0.61 -0.44
CA SER A 291 -11.80 0.57 0.09
C SER A 291 -12.87 0.16 1.10
N ILE A 292 -12.89 0.86 2.24
CA ILE A 292 -13.93 0.66 3.24
C ILE A 292 -15.24 1.25 2.72
N ALA A 293 -16.33 0.47 2.77
CA ALA A 293 -17.65 0.83 2.27
C ALA A 293 -18.61 1.34 3.36
N SER A 294 -18.19 1.32 4.64
CA SER A 294 -18.97 1.73 5.81
C SER A 294 -18.32 2.93 6.52
N ILE A 295 -19.03 3.46 7.50
CA ILE A 295 -18.50 4.43 8.47
C ILE A 295 -18.38 3.78 9.85
N ALA A 296 -17.51 4.31 10.72
CA ALA A 296 -17.29 3.72 12.05
C ALA A 296 -18.58 3.68 12.91
N ALA A 297 -19.52 4.58 12.66
CA ALA A 297 -20.82 4.60 13.34
C ALA A 297 -21.72 3.40 12.99
N ASP A 298 -21.45 2.68 11.88
CA ASP A 298 -22.20 1.47 11.54
C ASP A 298 -21.86 0.28 12.46
N GLY A 299 -20.74 0.35 13.21
CA GLY A 299 -20.30 -0.71 14.12
C GLY A 299 -19.64 -1.90 13.43
N VAL A 300 -19.79 -2.04 12.11
CA VAL A 300 -19.22 -3.09 11.26
C VAL A 300 -18.44 -2.45 10.12
N LEU A 301 -17.22 -2.93 9.90
CA LEU A 301 -16.43 -2.53 8.73
C LEU A 301 -16.93 -3.34 7.54
N GLU A 302 -17.39 -2.65 6.50
CA GLU A 302 -17.91 -3.30 5.29
C GLU A 302 -16.93 -3.14 4.12
N LEU A 303 -16.77 -4.21 3.33
CA LEU A 303 -16.02 -4.22 2.07
C LEU A 303 -16.93 -4.66 0.93
N ILE A 304 -16.75 -4.10 -0.25
CA ILE A 304 -17.37 -4.58 -1.50
C ILE A 304 -16.27 -5.20 -2.34
N VAL A 305 -16.33 -6.53 -2.48
CA VAL A 305 -15.28 -7.31 -3.15
C VAL A 305 -15.84 -8.04 -4.35
N ARG A 306 -15.27 -7.78 -5.54
CA ARG A 306 -15.53 -8.60 -6.73
C ARG A 306 -14.67 -9.84 -6.64
N GLN A 307 -15.28 -11.01 -6.78
CA GLN A 307 -14.56 -12.26 -6.89
C GLN A 307 -13.88 -12.34 -8.26
N GLU A 308 -12.58 -12.42 -8.27
CA GLU A 308 -11.78 -12.63 -9.46
C GLU A 308 -11.64 -14.12 -9.75
N MET A 309 -11.84 -14.49 -11.00
CA MET A 309 -11.67 -15.87 -11.46
C MET A 309 -10.73 -15.86 -12.68
N HIS A 310 -9.67 -16.63 -12.60
CA HIS A 310 -8.72 -16.82 -13.67
C HIS A 310 -9.25 -17.77 -14.76
N ALA A 311 -8.59 -17.80 -15.92
CA ALA A 311 -9.01 -18.60 -17.05
C ALA A 311 -9.03 -20.11 -16.77
N ASP A 312 -8.23 -20.58 -15.81
CA ASP A 312 -8.17 -21.98 -15.33
C ASP A 312 -9.25 -22.31 -14.29
N GLY A 313 -10.10 -21.34 -13.93
CA GLY A 313 -11.14 -21.49 -12.92
C GLY A 313 -10.67 -21.25 -11.48
N SER A 314 -9.39 -20.99 -11.25
CA SER A 314 -8.88 -20.63 -9.92
C SER A 314 -9.35 -19.24 -9.54
N LEU A 315 -9.50 -18.98 -8.24
CA LEU A 315 -9.89 -17.68 -7.73
C LEU A 315 -8.66 -16.83 -7.42
N GLY A 316 -8.78 -15.53 -7.64
CA GLY A 316 -7.76 -14.58 -7.22
C GLY A 316 -7.49 -14.70 -5.72
N ILE A 317 -6.22 -14.75 -5.29
CA ILE A 317 -5.81 -15.08 -3.92
C ILE A 317 -6.53 -14.22 -2.87
N GLY A 318 -6.58 -12.91 -3.07
CA GLY A 318 -7.23 -11.99 -2.11
C GLY A 318 -8.75 -12.04 -2.17
N SER A 319 -9.31 -11.95 -3.39
CA SER A 319 -10.76 -11.99 -3.57
C SER A 319 -11.33 -13.37 -3.23
N GLY A 320 -10.70 -14.45 -3.69
CA GLY A 320 -11.11 -15.83 -3.37
C GLY A 320 -11.01 -16.13 -1.88
N TRP A 321 -9.95 -15.66 -1.19
CA TRP A 321 -9.88 -15.78 0.26
C TRP A 321 -11.09 -15.16 0.93
N LEU A 322 -11.40 -13.90 0.64
CA LEU A 322 -12.47 -13.16 1.30
C LEU A 322 -13.87 -13.63 0.90
N THR A 323 -14.08 -13.96 -0.38
CA THR A 323 -15.43 -14.24 -0.91
C THR A 323 -15.81 -15.71 -0.86
N GLU A 324 -14.85 -16.63 -0.68
CA GLU A 324 -15.10 -18.08 -0.72
C GLU A 324 -14.45 -18.83 0.45
N HIS A 325 -13.12 -18.72 0.61
CA HIS A 325 -12.36 -19.66 1.42
C HIS A 325 -12.34 -19.29 2.92
N ALA A 326 -12.37 -18.02 3.28
CA ALA A 326 -12.43 -17.61 4.67
C ALA A 326 -13.81 -18.00 5.26
N PRO A 327 -13.88 -18.74 6.36
CA PRO A 327 -15.16 -19.08 6.95
C PRO A 327 -15.83 -17.85 7.60
N VAL A 328 -17.14 -17.73 7.49
CA VAL A 328 -17.90 -16.76 8.29
C VAL A 328 -17.77 -17.18 9.77
N GLY A 329 -17.47 -16.22 10.63
CA GLY A 329 -17.02 -16.45 12.02
C GLY A 329 -15.52 -16.63 12.15
N GLY A 330 -14.78 -16.74 11.04
CA GLY A 330 -13.32 -16.89 11.02
C GLY A 330 -12.56 -15.56 11.10
N SER A 331 -11.26 -15.69 11.31
CA SER A 331 -10.34 -14.56 11.48
C SER A 331 -9.77 -14.09 10.15
N ILE A 332 -9.78 -12.78 9.93
CA ILE A 332 -9.12 -12.09 8.82
C ILE A 332 -8.06 -11.17 9.40
N SER A 333 -6.81 -11.39 9.03
CA SER A 333 -5.72 -10.49 9.41
C SER A 333 -5.75 -9.26 8.52
N LEU A 334 -6.08 -8.11 9.11
CA LEU A 334 -6.12 -6.83 8.39
C LEU A 334 -5.70 -5.66 9.27
N ARG A 335 -5.34 -4.56 8.64
CA ARG A 335 -5.19 -3.25 9.30
C ARG A 335 -5.95 -2.17 8.55
N VAL A 336 -6.48 -1.21 9.29
CA VAL A 336 -7.03 0.01 8.69
C VAL A 336 -5.90 0.96 8.34
N ARG A 337 -5.87 1.43 7.10
CA ARG A 337 -4.90 2.39 6.61
C ARG A 337 -5.58 3.69 6.20
N ARG A 338 -5.05 4.78 6.70
CA ARG A 338 -5.52 6.11 6.37
C ARG A 338 -5.25 6.44 4.91
N ASN A 339 -6.26 6.98 4.21
CA ASN A 339 -6.18 7.45 2.84
C ASN A 339 -6.57 8.93 2.77
N SER A 340 -5.64 9.80 3.16
CA SER A 340 -5.88 11.25 3.29
C SER A 340 -6.28 11.91 1.97
N GLY A 341 -5.87 11.34 0.84
CA GLY A 341 -6.21 11.82 -0.51
C GLY A 341 -7.66 11.58 -0.92
N PHE A 342 -8.38 10.69 -0.22
CA PHE A 342 -9.77 10.33 -0.54
C PHE A 342 -10.74 10.62 0.61
N HIS A 343 -10.35 11.46 1.58
CA HIS A 343 -11.26 11.90 2.62
C HIS A 343 -12.19 13.01 2.15
N LEU A 344 -13.32 13.11 2.83
CA LEU A 344 -14.24 14.23 2.62
C LEU A 344 -13.54 15.59 2.79
N PRO A 345 -13.83 16.57 1.92
CA PRO A 345 -13.37 17.94 2.12
C PRO A 345 -13.90 18.47 3.47
N ALA A 346 -13.11 19.36 4.09
CA ALA A 346 -13.48 19.95 5.39
C ALA A 346 -14.74 20.81 5.29
N GLU A 347 -14.96 21.43 4.16
CA GLU A 347 -16.12 22.27 3.85
C GLU A 347 -17.32 21.39 3.47
N PRO A 348 -18.55 21.74 3.92
CA PRO A 348 -19.76 21.00 3.58
C PRO A 348 -20.26 21.35 2.17
N VAL A 349 -19.48 21.03 1.14
CA VAL A 349 -19.84 21.28 -0.26
C VAL A 349 -20.67 20.13 -0.85
N PRO A 350 -21.57 20.40 -1.81
CA PRO A 350 -22.22 19.36 -2.61
C PRO A 350 -21.20 18.51 -3.36
N MET A 351 -21.47 17.20 -3.47
CA MET A 351 -20.56 16.27 -4.14
C MET A 351 -21.29 15.57 -5.30
N ILE A 352 -20.54 15.34 -6.37
CA ILE A 352 -20.90 14.40 -7.43
C ILE A 352 -19.91 13.23 -7.29
N LEU A 353 -20.44 12.03 -7.07
CA LEU A 353 -19.68 10.82 -6.86
C LEU A 353 -19.81 9.93 -8.10
N LEU A 354 -18.69 9.67 -8.78
CA LEU A 354 -18.65 8.85 -9.99
C LEU A 354 -17.81 7.61 -9.71
N GLY A 355 -18.40 6.43 -9.89
CA GLY A 355 -17.72 5.15 -9.66
C GLY A 355 -18.14 4.09 -10.65
N ASN A 356 -17.26 3.15 -10.92
CA ASN A 356 -17.52 1.97 -11.73
C ASN A 356 -17.28 0.70 -10.91
N GLY A 357 -18.21 -0.23 -10.95
CA GLY A 357 -18.12 -1.52 -10.29
C GLY A 357 -17.86 -1.39 -8.79
N THR A 358 -16.85 -2.08 -8.27
CA THR A 358 -16.49 -2.04 -6.83
C THR A 358 -15.88 -0.72 -6.36
N GLY A 359 -15.60 0.23 -7.27
CA GLY A 359 -15.28 1.61 -6.92
C GLY A 359 -16.39 2.30 -6.09
N LEU A 360 -17.61 1.74 -6.11
CA LEU A 360 -18.71 2.13 -5.23
C LEU A 360 -18.35 2.06 -3.73
N ALA A 361 -17.45 1.19 -3.31
CA ALA A 361 -17.13 0.97 -1.89
C ALA A 361 -16.71 2.27 -1.18
N GLY A 362 -15.66 2.92 -1.64
CA GLY A 362 -15.19 4.18 -1.06
C GLY A 362 -16.21 5.31 -1.18
N LEU A 363 -16.91 5.40 -2.32
CA LEU A 363 -17.96 6.42 -2.53
C LEU A 363 -19.13 6.24 -1.57
N ARG A 364 -19.53 4.99 -1.29
CA ARG A 364 -20.57 4.66 -0.33
C ARG A 364 -20.21 5.14 1.07
N SER A 365 -18.97 4.95 1.51
CA SER A 365 -18.52 5.45 2.81
C SER A 365 -18.54 6.97 2.90
N LEU A 366 -18.13 7.68 1.84
CA LEU A 366 -18.19 9.14 1.78
C LEU A 366 -19.63 9.64 1.85
N LEU A 367 -20.54 9.02 1.09
CA LEU A 367 -21.95 9.37 1.09
C LEU A 367 -22.60 9.13 2.48
N LYS A 368 -22.36 7.96 3.08
CA LYS A 368 -22.83 7.63 4.44
C LYS A 368 -22.36 8.66 5.47
N ALA A 369 -21.11 9.09 5.40
CA ALA A 369 -20.57 10.09 6.31
C ALA A 369 -21.25 11.44 6.14
N ARG A 370 -21.55 11.87 4.89
CA ARG A 370 -22.29 13.12 4.64
C ARG A 370 -23.73 13.04 5.12
N ILE A 371 -24.40 11.92 4.92
CA ILE A 371 -25.76 11.70 5.42
C ILE A 371 -25.77 11.75 6.95
N ALA A 372 -24.81 11.11 7.61
CA ALA A 372 -24.67 11.14 9.07
C ALA A 372 -24.39 12.55 9.62
N ASP A 373 -23.72 13.41 8.83
CA ASP A 373 -23.50 14.82 9.16
C ASP A 373 -24.70 15.73 8.80
N GLY A 374 -25.86 15.15 8.37
CA GLY A 374 -27.09 15.88 8.03
C GLY A 374 -27.06 16.55 6.66
N GLN A 375 -26.11 16.22 5.80
CA GLN A 375 -25.98 16.78 4.46
C GLN A 375 -26.83 15.97 3.46
N GLN A 376 -27.61 16.65 2.59
CA GLN A 376 -28.55 15.98 1.68
C GLN A 376 -28.36 16.32 0.18
N ARG A 377 -27.38 17.14 -0.17
CA ARG A 377 -27.16 17.57 -1.56
C ARG A 377 -26.00 16.83 -2.22
N HIS A 378 -26.21 15.53 -2.47
CA HIS A 378 -25.19 14.68 -3.09
C HIS A 378 -25.81 13.83 -4.21
N TRP A 379 -25.00 13.51 -5.21
CA TRP A 379 -25.33 12.67 -6.35
C TRP A 379 -24.32 11.52 -6.43
N LEU A 380 -24.83 10.29 -6.50
CA LEU A 380 -24.06 9.07 -6.70
C LEU A 380 -24.39 8.49 -8.08
#